data_b11fadf6fdcf2f2298a9249f20c1588d
#
_entry.id   b11fadf6fdcf2f2298a9249f20c1588d
#
_cell.length_a   1.000
_cell.length_b   1.000
_cell.length_c   1.000
_cell.angle_alpha   90.00
_cell.angle_beta   90.00
_cell.angle_gamma   90.00
#
_symmetry.space_group_name_H-M   'P 1'
#
loop_
_entity.id
_entity.type
_entity.pdbx_description
1 polymer ?
#
loop_
_entity_poly.entity_id
_entity_poly.type
_entity_poly.pdbx_seq_one_letter_code
_entity_poly.pdbx_strand_id
1 'polypeptide(L)'
;EAGHVTSIVKYEKGASFSAHEHPMGEEIFVLDGVFSDEMGDYGAGTYIRNPPGSQHRPFSRQGCTLFVKLNQFSLHDDQFVRVNTLKAPWLAGIGGLEVVPLHDFEHEHVALVKWPENETFQAHRHFGGEEILVLSGEFRDELGVYPKHSWIRSPHMSEHQPFVHEETIILVKTGHLPIAL
;
A
#
# COMPACT_ATOMS: atom_id res chain seq x y z
N GLU A 1 19.37 12.70 6.10
CA GLU A 1 18.11 12.36 6.75
C GLU A 1 17.52 11.12 6.10
N ALA A 2 17.26 10.08 6.89
CA ALA A 2 16.43 8.98 6.42
C ALA A 2 14.98 9.48 6.33
N GLY A 3 14.68 10.21 5.26
CA GLY A 3 13.34 10.76 5.04
C GLY A 3 12.33 9.65 4.68
N HIS A 4 11.07 9.88 4.99
CA HIS A 4 9.97 9.05 4.49
C HIS A 4 9.91 9.14 2.97
N VAL A 5 9.92 8.00 2.29
CA VAL A 5 9.85 7.93 0.83
C VAL A 5 8.63 7.11 0.42
N THR A 6 7.86 7.62 -0.54
CA THR A 6 6.84 6.87 -1.26
C THR A 6 7.09 7.07 -2.75
N SER A 7 7.21 5.98 -3.51
CA SER A 7 7.59 6.06 -4.92
C SER A 7 7.07 4.88 -5.74
N ILE A 8 6.96 5.09 -7.05
CA ILE A 8 6.87 4.03 -8.04
C ILE A 8 8.27 3.73 -8.55
N VAL A 9 8.71 2.49 -8.43
CA VAL A 9 10.04 2.03 -8.86
C VAL A 9 9.88 1.01 -9.97
N LYS A 10 10.57 1.21 -11.08
CA LYS A 10 10.63 0.26 -12.19
C LYS A 10 11.98 -0.43 -12.21
N TYR A 11 11.97 -1.75 -12.18
CA TYR A 11 13.11 -2.61 -12.43
C TYR A 11 13.10 -3.04 -13.89
N GLU A 12 14.16 -2.74 -14.61
CA GLU A 12 14.36 -3.30 -15.94
C GLU A 12 14.63 -4.82 -15.86
N LYS A 13 14.43 -5.51 -16.97
CA LYS A 13 14.73 -6.94 -17.05
C LYS A 13 16.18 -7.22 -16.69
N GLY A 14 16.40 -8.12 -15.73
CA GLY A 14 17.71 -8.49 -15.22
C GLY A 14 18.32 -7.50 -14.22
N ALA A 15 17.57 -6.47 -13.81
CA ALA A 15 18.04 -5.52 -12.80
C ALA A 15 18.22 -6.21 -11.45
N SER A 16 19.26 -5.80 -10.73
CA SER A 16 19.55 -6.27 -9.37
C SER A 16 20.24 -5.17 -8.58
N PHE A 17 20.07 -5.22 -7.25
CA PHE A 17 20.79 -4.36 -6.32
C PHE A 17 21.70 -5.21 -5.42
N SER A 18 22.76 -4.60 -4.92
CA SER A 18 23.57 -5.22 -3.86
C SER A 18 22.73 -5.40 -2.60
N ALA A 19 23.13 -6.35 -1.75
CA ALA A 19 22.52 -6.51 -0.44
C ALA A 19 22.57 -5.18 0.33
N HIS A 20 21.44 -4.78 0.89
CA HIS A 20 21.29 -3.55 1.67
C HIS A 20 20.28 -3.71 2.80
N GLU A 21 20.37 -2.81 3.76
CA GLU A 21 19.53 -2.78 4.95
C GLU A 21 18.45 -1.70 4.83
N HIS A 22 17.30 -1.97 5.45
CA HIS A 22 16.19 -1.03 5.62
C HIS A 22 16.10 -0.58 7.09
N PRO A 23 16.84 0.47 7.51
CA PRO A 23 16.91 0.85 8.92
C PRO A 23 15.56 1.16 9.58
N MET A 24 14.62 1.70 8.81
CA MET A 24 13.27 2.06 9.25
C MET A 24 12.18 1.33 8.46
N GLY A 25 12.52 0.15 7.92
CA GLY A 25 11.60 -0.72 7.20
C GLY A 25 11.30 -0.33 5.76
N GLU A 26 10.75 -1.30 5.04
CA GLU A 26 10.32 -1.19 3.65
C GLU A 26 8.97 -1.87 3.45
N GLU A 27 8.08 -1.21 2.74
CA GLU A 27 6.77 -1.73 2.32
C GLU A 27 6.68 -1.70 0.80
N ILE A 28 6.28 -2.81 0.19
CA ILE A 28 6.19 -2.95 -1.27
C ILE A 28 4.81 -3.50 -1.65
N PHE A 29 4.23 -2.96 -2.72
CA PHE A 29 3.17 -3.62 -3.48
C PHE A 29 3.65 -3.82 -4.91
N VAL A 30 3.67 -5.08 -5.38
CA VAL A 30 4.08 -5.41 -6.74
C VAL A 30 2.92 -5.08 -7.70
N LEU A 31 3.10 -4.03 -8.50
CA LEU A 31 2.08 -3.55 -9.45
C LEU A 31 2.08 -4.36 -10.75
N ASP A 32 3.28 -4.77 -11.22
CA ASP A 32 3.46 -5.52 -12.46
C ASP A 32 4.77 -6.31 -12.43
N GLY A 33 4.84 -7.41 -13.17
CA GLY A 33 6.02 -8.26 -13.29
C GLY A 33 6.29 -9.12 -12.06
N VAL A 34 7.57 -9.43 -11.81
CA VAL A 34 8.00 -10.28 -10.70
C VAL A 34 9.18 -9.64 -9.99
N PHE A 35 8.98 -9.27 -8.73
CA PHE A 35 10.02 -8.90 -7.79
C PHE A 35 10.57 -10.14 -7.10
N SER A 36 11.86 -10.20 -6.84
CA SER A 36 12.50 -11.34 -6.21
C SER A 36 13.56 -10.91 -5.20
N ASP A 37 13.75 -11.73 -4.16
CA ASP A 37 14.86 -11.65 -3.22
C ASP A 37 15.29 -13.07 -2.81
N GLU A 38 16.13 -13.21 -1.76
CA GLU A 38 16.57 -14.52 -1.25
C GLU A 38 15.43 -15.36 -0.69
N MET A 39 14.30 -14.74 -0.32
CA MET A 39 13.15 -15.41 0.31
C MET A 39 12.16 -15.94 -0.75
N GLY A 40 12.20 -15.43 -1.98
CA GLY A 40 11.33 -15.93 -3.04
C GLY A 40 11.09 -14.99 -4.22
N ASP A 41 10.13 -15.39 -5.03
CA ASP A 41 9.64 -14.66 -6.19
C ASP A 41 8.21 -14.16 -5.91
N TYR A 42 7.95 -12.86 -6.14
CA TYR A 42 6.70 -12.18 -5.80
C TYR A 42 6.11 -11.54 -7.06
N GLY A 43 5.04 -12.13 -7.57
CA GLY A 43 4.32 -11.62 -8.74
C GLY A 43 3.43 -10.41 -8.45
N ALA A 44 2.89 -9.82 -9.51
CA ALA A 44 1.91 -8.73 -9.40
C ALA A 44 0.77 -9.06 -8.42
N GLY A 45 0.35 -8.08 -7.62
CA GLY A 45 -0.62 -8.24 -6.55
C GLY A 45 -0.04 -8.81 -5.25
N THR A 46 1.29 -8.94 -5.12
CA THR A 46 1.90 -9.32 -3.83
C THR A 46 2.19 -8.08 -2.99
N TYR A 47 1.76 -8.13 -1.74
CA TYR A 47 2.09 -7.17 -0.69
C TYR A 47 3.21 -7.72 0.19
N ILE A 48 4.19 -6.87 0.49
CA ILE A 48 5.43 -7.24 1.18
C ILE A 48 5.72 -6.19 2.25
N ARG A 49 6.08 -6.64 3.46
CA ARG A 49 6.69 -5.80 4.51
C ARG A 49 8.00 -6.41 4.95
N ASN A 50 9.02 -5.58 5.00
CA ASN A 50 10.34 -5.85 5.52
C ASN A 50 10.55 -4.92 6.73
N PRO A 51 10.55 -5.43 7.98
CA PRO A 51 10.61 -4.59 9.17
C PRO A 51 11.94 -3.84 9.31
N PRO A 52 12.02 -2.86 10.25
CA PRO A 52 13.25 -2.15 10.55
C PRO A 52 14.44 -3.08 10.82
N GLY A 53 15.60 -2.77 10.24
CA GLY A 53 16.81 -3.58 10.34
C GLY A 53 16.85 -4.83 9.44
N SER A 54 15.81 -5.07 8.65
CA SER A 54 15.81 -6.15 7.67
C SER A 54 16.79 -5.87 6.54
N GLN A 55 17.30 -6.96 5.93
CA GLN A 55 18.24 -6.90 4.82
C GLN A 55 17.80 -7.84 3.71
N HIS A 56 18.01 -7.46 2.47
CA HIS A 56 17.83 -8.33 1.32
C HIS A 56 18.70 -7.91 0.12
N ARG A 57 18.72 -8.77 -0.91
CA ARG A 57 19.31 -8.50 -2.21
C ARG A 57 18.21 -8.60 -3.27
N PRO A 58 17.54 -7.51 -3.60
CA PRO A 58 16.41 -7.53 -4.53
C PRO A 58 16.90 -7.59 -5.99
N PHE A 59 16.11 -8.30 -6.80
CA PHE A 59 16.32 -8.38 -8.24
C PHE A 59 15.01 -8.64 -8.98
N SER A 60 15.03 -8.47 -10.30
CA SER A 60 13.94 -8.93 -11.16
C SER A 60 14.49 -9.52 -12.46
N ARG A 61 14.22 -10.80 -12.72
CA ARG A 61 14.66 -11.46 -13.95
C ARG A 61 13.89 -10.99 -15.19
N GLN A 62 12.62 -10.61 -15.00
CA GLN A 62 11.69 -10.26 -16.08
C GLN A 62 11.43 -8.77 -16.16
N GLY A 63 11.79 -8.02 -15.13
CA GLY A 63 11.37 -6.65 -14.86
C GLY A 63 10.13 -6.64 -13.97
N CYS A 64 9.94 -5.55 -13.23
CA CYS A 64 8.75 -5.32 -12.43
C CYS A 64 8.53 -3.83 -12.17
N THR A 65 7.31 -3.49 -11.79
CA THR A 65 6.95 -2.16 -11.30
C THR A 65 6.40 -2.30 -9.89
N LEU A 66 6.93 -1.51 -8.98
CA LEU A 66 6.65 -1.56 -7.55
C LEU A 66 6.11 -0.23 -7.06
N PHE A 67 5.16 -0.26 -6.14
CA PHE A 67 4.88 0.84 -5.24
C PHE A 67 5.65 0.57 -3.94
N VAL A 68 6.51 1.51 -3.54
CA VAL A 68 7.47 1.33 -2.45
C VAL A 68 7.33 2.44 -1.43
N LYS A 69 7.35 2.08 -0.15
CA LYS A 69 7.44 3.00 0.97
C LYS A 69 8.66 2.64 1.81
N LEU A 70 9.54 3.62 2.07
CA LEU A 70 10.75 3.45 2.86
C LEU A 70 10.71 4.34 4.10
N ASN A 71 11.28 3.82 5.19
CA ASN A 71 11.51 4.56 6.44
C ASN A 71 10.21 5.05 7.11
N GLN A 72 9.12 4.29 7.02
CA GLN A 72 7.80 4.69 7.52
C GLN A 72 7.23 3.75 8.58
N PHE A 73 8.06 2.86 9.15
CA PHE A 73 7.62 1.91 10.16
C PHE A 73 7.87 2.40 11.58
N SER A 74 7.03 1.97 12.51
CA SER A 74 7.40 1.96 13.93
C SER A 74 8.61 1.05 14.13
N LEU A 75 9.57 1.46 14.94
CA LEU A 75 10.73 0.63 15.29
C LEU A 75 10.36 -0.65 16.07
N HIS A 76 9.12 -0.70 16.58
CA HIS A 76 8.59 -1.85 17.32
C HIS A 76 7.79 -2.81 16.45
N ASP A 77 7.54 -2.47 15.18
CA ASP A 77 6.88 -3.36 14.23
C ASP A 77 7.92 -4.25 13.55
N ASP A 78 8.08 -5.45 14.06
CA ASP A 78 9.06 -6.45 13.63
C ASP A 78 8.48 -7.51 12.67
N GLN A 79 7.26 -7.30 12.18
CA GLN A 79 6.56 -8.30 11.37
C GLN A 79 7.02 -8.32 9.91
N PHE A 80 7.50 -9.48 9.48
CA PHE A 80 7.63 -9.80 8.04
C PHE A 80 6.28 -10.21 7.48
N VAL A 81 5.83 -9.56 6.41
CA VAL A 81 4.56 -9.88 5.76
C VAL A 81 4.78 -10.20 4.28
N ARG A 82 4.13 -11.25 3.81
CA ARG A 82 4.11 -11.69 2.40
C ARG A 82 2.70 -12.18 2.08
N VAL A 83 1.90 -11.37 1.39
CA VAL A 83 0.51 -11.69 1.03
C VAL A 83 0.33 -11.61 -0.47
N ASN A 84 0.00 -12.73 -1.10
CA ASN A 84 -0.49 -12.72 -2.47
C ASN A 84 -1.99 -12.37 -2.46
N THR A 85 -2.31 -11.12 -2.75
CA THR A 85 -3.69 -10.60 -2.65
C THR A 85 -4.64 -11.20 -3.69
N LEU A 86 -4.11 -11.74 -4.80
CA LEU A 86 -4.92 -12.43 -5.81
C LEU A 86 -5.46 -13.78 -5.32
N LYS A 87 -4.86 -14.31 -4.24
CA LYS A 87 -5.27 -15.57 -3.61
C LYS A 87 -5.91 -15.38 -2.24
N ALA A 88 -5.83 -14.18 -1.69
CA ALA A 88 -6.41 -13.86 -0.40
C ALA A 88 -7.93 -13.76 -0.50
N PRO A 89 -8.68 -14.22 0.53
CA PRO A 89 -10.13 -14.08 0.55
C PRO A 89 -10.53 -12.62 0.78
N TRP A 90 -11.53 -12.16 0.06
CA TRP A 90 -12.21 -10.91 0.36
C TRP A 90 -13.19 -11.13 1.51
N LEU A 91 -13.12 -10.29 2.51
CA LEU A 91 -13.99 -10.31 3.68
C LEU A 91 -14.99 -9.16 3.58
N ALA A 92 -16.19 -9.34 4.16
CA ALA A 92 -17.16 -8.27 4.22
C ALA A 92 -16.63 -7.09 5.05
N GLY A 93 -16.70 -5.89 4.47
CA GLY A 93 -16.37 -4.63 5.10
C GLY A 93 -17.60 -3.88 5.59
N ILE A 94 -17.52 -2.57 5.69
CA ILE A 94 -18.63 -1.67 6.04
C ILE A 94 -19.40 -1.31 4.77
N GLY A 95 -20.74 -1.31 4.82
CA GLY A 95 -21.57 -1.06 3.64
C GLY A 95 -21.44 -2.18 2.62
N GLY A 96 -21.28 -1.81 1.35
CA GLY A 96 -21.05 -2.76 0.25
C GLY A 96 -19.57 -3.12 0.03
N LEU A 97 -18.65 -2.60 0.84
CA LEU A 97 -17.22 -2.82 0.66
C LEU A 97 -16.78 -4.24 0.98
N GLU A 98 -15.75 -4.70 0.29
CA GLU A 98 -15.00 -5.91 0.63
C GLU A 98 -13.54 -5.57 0.92
N VAL A 99 -12.91 -6.30 1.85
CA VAL A 99 -11.58 -5.97 2.37
C VAL A 99 -10.68 -7.20 2.35
N VAL A 100 -9.42 -7.03 1.94
CA VAL A 100 -8.32 -7.95 2.22
C VAL A 100 -7.40 -7.27 3.22
N PRO A 101 -7.43 -7.63 4.52
CA PRO A 101 -6.48 -7.11 5.51
C PRO A 101 -5.05 -7.54 5.13
N LEU A 102 -4.10 -6.63 5.21
CA LEU A 102 -2.71 -6.88 4.86
C LEU A 102 -1.77 -6.76 6.07
N HIS A 103 -2.00 -5.77 6.92
CA HIS A 103 -1.21 -5.52 8.12
C HIS A 103 -1.94 -4.61 9.10
N ASP A 104 -1.74 -4.89 10.39
CA ASP A 104 -2.22 -4.07 11.51
C ASP A 104 -1.12 -3.96 12.57
N PHE A 105 -0.82 -2.74 12.98
CA PHE A 105 0.09 -2.47 14.09
C PHE A 105 -0.28 -1.15 14.79
N GLU A 106 -0.65 -1.22 16.08
CA GLU A 106 -1.12 -0.08 16.87
C GLU A 106 -2.28 0.67 16.17
N HIS A 107 -2.00 1.83 15.59
CA HIS A 107 -2.97 2.66 14.86
C HIS A 107 -2.84 2.55 13.34
N GLU A 108 -1.79 1.87 12.88
CA GLU A 108 -1.56 1.63 11.46
C GLU A 108 -2.38 0.45 10.96
N HIS A 109 -3.14 0.67 9.90
CA HIS A 109 -3.89 -0.37 9.21
C HIS A 109 -3.60 -0.31 7.71
N VAL A 110 -3.32 -1.46 7.11
CA VAL A 110 -3.10 -1.59 5.67
C VAL A 110 -4.03 -2.65 5.11
N ALA A 111 -4.75 -2.31 4.05
CA ALA A 111 -5.69 -3.22 3.41
C ALA A 111 -5.85 -2.95 1.91
N LEU A 112 -6.31 -3.95 1.16
CA LEU A 112 -7.04 -3.70 -0.07
C LEU A 112 -8.51 -3.49 0.27
N VAL A 113 -9.13 -2.53 -0.38
CA VAL A 113 -10.57 -2.28 -0.29
C VAL A 113 -11.16 -2.28 -1.68
N LYS A 114 -12.15 -3.13 -1.90
CA LYS A 114 -12.94 -3.18 -3.12
C LYS A 114 -14.27 -2.48 -2.92
N TRP A 115 -14.55 -1.55 -3.79
CA TRP A 115 -15.77 -0.76 -3.84
C TRP A 115 -16.63 -1.27 -4.99
N PRO A 116 -17.85 -1.74 -4.74
CA PRO A 116 -18.76 -2.07 -5.82
C PRO A 116 -19.17 -0.80 -6.59
N GLU A 117 -19.64 -0.99 -7.83
CA GLU A 117 -20.14 0.12 -8.66
C GLU A 117 -21.21 0.93 -7.91
N ASN A 118 -21.10 2.27 -8.01
CA ASN A 118 -22.01 3.26 -7.41
C ASN A 118 -22.05 3.25 -5.87
N GLU A 119 -21.03 2.70 -5.20
CA GLU A 119 -20.92 2.77 -3.75
C GLU A 119 -20.55 4.19 -3.29
N THR A 120 -21.17 4.61 -2.18
CA THR A 120 -20.84 5.86 -1.49
C THR A 120 -20.63 5.55 -0.02
N PHE A 121 -19.50 5.99 0.52
CA PHE A 121 -19.20 5.82 1.93
C PHE A 121 -19.60 7.07 2.73
N GLN A 122 -19.85 6.91 4.01
CA GLN A 122 -20.16 8.05 4.89
C GLN A 122 -18.96 9.00 5.03
N ALA A 123 -19.22 10.28 5.24
CA ALA A 123 -18.18 11.24 5.60
C ALA A 123 -17.47 10.79 6.88
N HIS A 124 -16.13 10.80 6.88
CA HIS A 124 -15.33 10.32 8.00
C HIS A 124 -13.98 11.04 8.08
N ARG A 125 -13.33 10.91 9.24
CA ARG A 125 -12.04 11.54 9.52
C ARG A 125 -10.95 10.51 9.73
N HIS A 126 -9.73 10.88 9.35
CA HIS A 126 -8.55 10.02 9.42
C HIS A 126 -7.64 10.41 10.59
N PHE A 127 -7.81 9.74 11.74
CA PHE A 127 -6.83 9.85 12.83
C PHE A 127 -5.49 9.23 12.35
N GLY A 128 -4.38 10.01 12.46
CA GLY A 128 -3.10 9.57 11.91
C GLY A 128 -3.03 9.57 10.38
N GLY A 129 -4.00 10.22 9.70
CA GLY A 129 -4.02 10.38 8.25
C GLY A 129 -4.32 9.10 7.46
N GLU A 130 -4.39 9.28 6.15
CA GLU A 130 -4.65 8.20 5.19
C GLU A 130 -3.79 8.36 3.95
N GLU A 131 -3.36 7.26 3.36
CA GLU A 131 -2.83 7.20 2.00
C GLU A 131 -3.57 6.13 1.19
N ILE A 132 -3.89 6.48 -0.05
CA ILE A 132 -4.57 5.60 -1.01
C ILE A 132 -3.74 5.50 -2.28
N LEU A 133 -3.58 4.28 -2.80
CA LEU A 133 -3.16 4.04 -4.17
C LEU A 133 -4.32 3.37 -4.91
N VAL A 134 -4.80 3.96 -5.99
CA VAL A 134 -5.86 3.39 -6.84
C VAL A 134 -5.26 2.30 -7.72
N LEU A 135 -5.65 1.05 -7.50
CA LEU A 135 -5.15 -0.12 -8.23
C LEU A 135 -5.97 -0.44 -9.49
N SER A 136 -7.27 -0.20 -9.44
CA SER A 136 -8.18 -0.31 -10.60
C SER A 136 -9.40 0.57 -10.40
N GLY A 137 -10.07 0.92 -11.50
CA GLY A 137 -11.22 1.82 -11.47
C GLY A 137 -10.82 3.28 -11.22
N GLU A 138 -11.75 4.04 -10.66
CA GLU A 138 -11.60 5.45 -10.38
C GLU A 138 -12.21 5.80 -9.02
N PHE A 139 -11.37 6.28 -8.10
CA PHE A 139 -11.79 6.74 -6.77
C PHE A 139 -12.13 8.22 -6.81
N ARG A 140 -13.12 8.65 -6.03
CA ARG A 140 -13.61 10.04 -6.01
C ARG A 140 -13.95 10.50 -4.61
N ASP A 141 -13.81 11.80 -4.39
CA ASP A 141 -14.35 12.52 -3.26
C ASP A 141 -14.73 13.95 -3.69
N GLU A 142 -15.12 14.81 -2.73
CA GLU A 142 -15.46 16.22 -2.99
C GLU A 142 -14.26 17.07 -3.45
N LEU A 143 -13.03 16.56 -3.31
CA LEU A 143 -11.80 17.27 -3.68
C LEU A 143 -11.33 16.91 -5.10
N GLY A 144 -11.73 15.73 -5.61
CA GLY A 144 -11.25 15.34 -6.93
C GLY A 144 -11.69 13.98 -7.44
N VAL A 145 -11.12 13.66 -8.58
CA VAL A 145 -11.29 12.41 -9.32
C VAL A 145 -9.92 11.78 -9.49
N TYR A 146 -9.79 10.54 -9.05
CA TYR A 146 -8.51 9.85 -8.92
C TYR A 146 -8.55 8.54 -9.75
N PRO A 147 -8.09 8.56 -10.99
CA PRO A 147 -8.03 7.37 -11.82
C PRO A 147 -6.95 6.38 -11.32
N LYS A 148 -6.96 5.18 -11.91
CA LYS A 148 -5.94 4.16 -11.68
C LYS A 148 -4.52 4.73 -11.63
N HIS A 149 -3.74 4.31 -10.64
CA HIS A 149 -2.39 4.74 -10.30
C HIS A 149 -2.29 6.15 -9.67
N SER A 150 -3.39 6.81 -9.36
CA SER A 150 -3.36 7.97 -8.48
C SER A 150 -2.92 7.57 -7.09
N TRP A 151 -2.02 8.37 -6.51
CA TRP A 151 -1.66 8.29 -5.10
C TRP A 151 -2.17 9.53 -4.38
N ILE A 152 -2.95 9.30 -3.34
CA ILE A 152 -3.61 10.34 -2.54
C ILE A 152 -3.02 10.28 -1.15
N ARG A 153 -2.77 11.44 -0.55
CA ARG A 153 -2.31 11.55 0.83
C ARG A 153 -3.15 12.58 1.58
N SER A 154 -3.87 12.11 2.56
CA SER A 154 -4.78 12.89 3.38
C SER A 154 -4.20 13.04 4.79
N PRO A 155 -3.89 14.26 5.28
CA PRO A 155 -3.21 14.45 6.54
C PRO A 155 -4.07 14.06 7.75
N HIS A 156 -3.43 14.03 8.92
CA HIS A 156 -4.11 13.79 10.21
C HIS A 156 -5.36 14.67 10.34
N MET A 157 -6.49 14.07 10.74
CA MET A 157 -7.80 14.71 10.91
C MET A 157 -8.42 15.29 9.64
N SER A 158 -7.88 15.00 8.45
CA SER A 158 -8.59 15.26 7.20
C SER A 158 -9.93 14.53 7.17
N GLU A 159 -10.88 15.10 6.47
CA GLU A 159 -12.24 14.57 6.31
C GLU A 159 -12.60 14.53 4.84
N HIS A 160 -13.24 13.46 4.40
CA HIS A 160 -13.84 13.35 3.08
C HIS A 160 -15.06 12.41 3.07
N GLN A 161 -15.83 12.47 1.98
CA GLN A 161 -16.91 11.56 1.69
C GLN A 161 -16.62 10.86 0.35
N PRO A 162 -15.93 9.70 0.36
CA PRO A 162 -15.56 9.04 -0.86
C PRO A 162 -16.71 8.26 -1.49
N PHE A 163 -16.64 8.16 -2.83
CA PHE A 163 -17.58 7.40 -3.65
C PHE A 163 -16.92 6.92 -4.95
N VAL A 164 -17.56 5.97 -5.61
CA VAL A 164 -17.13 5.45 -6.91
C VAL A 164 -18.33 5.33 -7.87
N HIS A 165 -18.08 5.38 -9.17
CA HIS A 165 -19.09 5.14 -10.22
C HIS A 165 -18.89 3.80 -10.91
N GLU A 166 -17.77 3.16 -10.74
CA GLU A 166 -17.44 1.82 -11.26
C GLU A 166 -16.75 1.02 -10.18
N GLU A 167 -16.66 -0.30 -10.33
CA GLU A 167 -15.91 -1.14 -9.38
C GLU A 167 -14.48 -0.63 -9.27
N THR A 168 -14.07 -0.31 -8.06
CA THR A 168 -12.76 0.29 -7.78
C THR A 168 -12.05 -0.48 -6.68
N ILE A 169 -10.75 -0.75 -6.89
CA ILE A 169 -9.90 -1.37 -5.88
C ILE A 169 -8.80 -0.39 -5.50
N ILE A 170 -8.65 -0.17 -4.20
CA ILE A 170 -7.61 0.68 -3.63
C ILE A 170 -6.74 -0.12 -2.65
N LEU A 171 -5.45 0.24 -2.60
CA LEU A 171 -4.58 -0.07 -1.47
C LEU A 171 -4.63 1.13 -0.53
N VAL A 172 -5.12 0.93 0.68
CA VAL A 172 -5.26 1.98 1.69
C VAL A 172 -4.36 1.71 2.88
N LYS A 173 -3.74 2.76 3.40
CA LYS A 173 -2.97 2.77 4.63
C LYS A 173 -3.43 3.93 5.51
N THR A 174 -3.84 3.65 6.73
CA THR A 174 -4.34 4.66 7.69
C THR A 174 -3.52 4.66 8.97
N GLY A 175 -3.56 5.77 9.71
CA GLY A 175 -3.01 5.85 11.06
C GLY A 175 -1.49 6.04 11.16
N HIS A 176 -0.77 6.16 10.05
CA HIS A 176 0.70 6.16 9.99
C HIS A 176 1.34 7.54 9.73
N LEU A 177 0.52 8.54 9.40
CA LEU A 177 1.06 9.88 9.13
C LEU A 177 1.30 10.66 10.43
N PRO A 178 2.29 11.58 10.42
CA PRO A 178 2.59 12.38 11.60
C PRO A 178 1.37 13.14 12.12
N ILE A 179 1.16 13.06 13.41
CA ILE A 179 0.20 13.89 14.13
C ILE A 179 0.95 15.19 14.43
N ALA A 180 0.70 16.23 13.62
CA ALA A 180 1.22 17.55 13.92
C ALA A 180 0.50 18.07 15.18
N LEU A 181 1.30 18.32 16.23
CA LEU A 181 0.85 18.97 17.45
C LEU A 181 0.72 20.47 17.21
#